data_04dd42cfe4ac138dacd28c07e2b60797
#
_entry.id   04dd42cfe4ac138dacd28c07e2b60797
#
_cell.length_a   1.000
_cell.length_b   1.000
_cell.length_c   1.000
_cell.angle_alpha   90.00
_cell.angle_beta   90.00
_cell.angle_gamma   90.00
#
_symmetry.space_group_name_H-M   'P 1'
#
loop_
_entity.id
_entity.type
_entity.pdbx_description
1 polymer ?
#
loop_
_entity_poly.entity_id
_entity_poly.type
_entity_poly.pdbx_seq_one_letter_code
_entity_poly.pdbx_strand_id
1 'polypeptide(L)'
;MNLLNMDAENRVVLNVGGIRHETYKATLKKIPATRLSRLTEALANYDPVLNEYFFDRHPGVFAQVLNYYRTGKLHYPTDVCGPLFEEELEFWGLDANQVEPCCWMTYTQHRDTQETLAVLDRLDLDTEKPSEEEVARKFGFEEDYYNGTVSWWQLAKPQMWSLFDEPYSSNAAKVVGVISVFFICVSIVSFCLKTHPDMRVPVIRNYTVTTANHSPSWALDKVQTNAHIAFFYIECVCNAWFTLEILVRFISSPNKCEFVKSSVNVIDYIATMSFYIDLILQTYASHIENADILEFFSIIRIMRLFKLTRHSSGLKILIQTFRASAKELTLLVFFLVLGIVIFASLVYYAERIQTNPHNDFNSIPLGLWWALVTMTTVGYGDMAPKTYVGMFVGALCALAGVLTIALPVPVIVSNFAMYYSHTQARAKLPKKRRRVVNVEPTSRCPGGTRGASGAHGPWNGPASGQPKDERDKSEPPQGHNWT
;
A
#
# COMPACT_ATOMS: atom_id res chain seq x y z
N MET A 1 -7.18 69.29 -13.72
CA MET A 1 -8.20 68.55 -12.94
C MET A 1 -8.54 67.17 -13.50
N ASN A 2 -7.84 66.65 -14.52
CA ASN A 2 -8.25 65.43 -15.26
C ASN A 2 -7.39 64.17 -15.04
N LEU A 3 -6.23 64.24 -14.41
CA LEU A 3 -5.37 63.07 -14.22
C LEU A 3 -5.83 62.18 -13.06
N LEU A 4 -6.39 62.75 -11.97
CA LEU A 4 -6.91 62.00 -10.82
C LEU A 4 -8.21 61.25 -11.13
N ASN A 5 -9.03 61.74 -12.07
CA ASN A 5 -10.24 61.03 -12.51
C ASN A 5 -9.93 59.83 -13.41
N MET A 6 -8.93 59.90 -14.28
CA MET A 6 -8.55 58.82 -15.17
C MET A 6 -7.95 57.62 -14.40
N ASP A 7 -7.30 57.85 -13.27
CA ASP A 7 -6.80 56.74 -12.41
C ASP A 7 -7.93 56.03 -11.66
N ALA A 8 -8.99 56.75 -11.27
CA ALA A 8 -10.13 56.14 -10.58
C ALA A 8 -10.97 55.26 -11.54
N GLU A 9 -11.12 55.64 -12.80
CA GLU A 9 -11.87 54.88 -13.83
C GLU A 9 -11.17 53.59 -14.25
N ASN A 10 -9.87 53.50 -14.06
CA ASN A 10 -9.07 52.31 -14.39
C ASN A 10 -8.92 51.31 -13.24
N ARG A 11 -9.36 51.66 -12.02
CA ARG A 11 -9.34 50.76 -10.86
C ARG A 11 -10.58 49.90 -10.80
N VAL A 12 -10.39 48.67 -10.37
CA VAL A 12 -11.46 47.68 -10.10
C VAL A 12 -11.31 47.18 -8.68
N VAL A 13 -12.43 47.14 -7.99
CA VAL A 13 -12.53 46.54 -6.65
C VAL A 13 -13.11 45.12 -6.78
N LEU A 14 -12.40 44.16 -6.27
CA LEU A 14 -12.78 42.72 -6.19
C LEU A 14 -12.97 42.37 -4.74
N ASN A 15 -14.20 42.13 -4.34
CA ASN A 15 -14.56 41.68 -3.00
C ASN A 15 -14.63 40.13 -3.01
N VAL A 16 -13.66 39.46 -2.43
CA VAL A 16 -13.59 38.01 -2.41
C VAL A 16 -13.71 37.54 -0.95
N GLY A 17 -14.81 36.84 -0.65
CA GLY A 17 -15.10 36.34 0.70
C GLY A 17 -15.14 37.47 1.76
N GLY A 18 -15.55 38.68 1.38
CA GLY A 18 -15.61 39.84 2.27
C GLY A 18 -14.33 40.69 2.33
N ILE A 19 -13.22 40.24 1.71
CA ILE A 19 -11.97 41.01 1.61
C ILE A 19 -11.93 41.77 0.29
N ARG A 20 -11.73 43.09 0.34
CA ARG A 20 -11.64 43.96 -0.82
C ARG A 20 -10.22 44.04 -1.33
N HIS A 21 -10.04 43.71 -2.60
CA HIS A 21 -8.78 43.81 -3.32
C HIS A 21 -8.92 44.83 -4.45
N GLU A 22 -8.04 45.83 -4.48
CA GLU A 22 -8.00 46.83 -5.54
C GLU A 22 -6.90 46.51 -6.55
N THR A 23 -7.22 46.66 -7.85
CA THR A 23 -6.25 46.46 -8.91
C THR A 23 -6.66 47.26 -10.15
N TYR A 24 -5.79 47.34 -11.16
CA TYR A 24 -6.10 47.97 -12.44
C TYR A 24 -6.75 47.01 -13.44
N LYS A 25 -7.71 47.49 -14.24
CA LYS A 25 -8.33 46.70 -15.35
C LYS A 25 -7.27 46.11 -16.27
N ALA A 26 -6.16 46.84 -16.52
CA ALA A 26 -5.03 46.39 -17.33
C ALA A 26 -4.31 45.18 -16.72
N THR A 27 -4.19 45.10 -15.38
CA THR A 27 -3.56 43.97 -14.68
C THR A 27 -4.36 42.70 -14.89
N LEU A 28 -5.69 42.75 -14.80
CA LEU A 28 -6.55 41.57 -14.96
C LEU A 28 -6.54 41.01 -16.40
N LYS A 29 -6.18 41.85 -17.39
CA LYS A 29 -6.07 41.44 -18.82
C LYS A 29 -4.71 40.81 -19.16
N LYS A 30 -3.74 40.81 -18.25
CA LYS A 30 -2.40 40.23 -18.51
C LYS A 30 -2.43 38.74 -18.81
N ILE A 31 -3.36 37.99 -18.21
CA ILE A 31 -3.52 36.57 -18.45
C ILE A 31 -4.83 36.35 -19.21
N PRO A 32 -4.78 36.12 -20.52
CA PRO A 32 -5.97 35.93 -21.34
C PRO A 32 -6.66 34.59 -21.01
N ALA A 33 -7.93 34.50 -21.40
CA ALA A 33 -8.77 33.30 -21.25
C ALA A 33 -9.15 32.92 -19.82
N THR A 34 -8.75 33.66 -18.81
CA THR A 34 -9.10 33.46 -17.40
C THR A 34 -10.40 34.19 -17.03
N ARG A 35 -11.01 33.82 -15.90
CA ARG A 35 -12.24 34.43 -15.39
C ARG A 35 -12.07 35.93 -15.17
N LEU A 36 -10.96 36.38 -14.61
CA LEU A 36 -10.69 37.78 -14.30
C LEU A 36 -10.46 38.62 -15.58
N SER A 37 -9.93 38.03 -16.64
CA SER A 37 -9.72 38.72 -17.90
C SER A 37 -11.03 39.06 -18.66
N ARG A 38 -12.12 38.34 -18.32
CA ARG A 38 -13.45 38.45 -18.95
C ARG A 38 -14.47 39.20 -18.10
N LEU A 39 -14.02 39.92 -17.06
CA LEU A 39 -14.93 40.70 -16.21
C LEU A 39 -15.59 41.83 -17.00
N THR A 40 -16.92 41.87 -16.92
CA THR A 40 -17.78 42.92 -17.48
C THR A 40 -18.85 43.30 -16.45
N GLU A 41 -19.32 44.54 -16.48
CA GLU A 41 -20.36 45.06 -15.60
C GLU A 41 -21.73 44.39 -15.79
N ALA A 42 -21.89 43.66 -16.89
CA ALA A 42 -23.10 42.85 -17.15
C ALA A 42 -23.11 41.49 -16.42
N LEU A 43 -22.06 41.13 -15.71
CA LEU A 43 -22.01 39.87 -14.95
C LEU A 43 -22.85 39.94 -13.66
N ALA A 44 -23.48 38.84 -13.28
CA ALA A 44 -24.29 38.74 -12.07
C ALA A 44 -23.51 39.04 -10.75
N ASN A 45 -22.20 39.01 -10.80
CA ASN A 45 -21.32 39.25 -9.63
C ASN A 45 -20.96 40.73 -9.44
N TYR A 46 -21.44 41.66 -10.32
CA TYR A 46 -21.19 43.06 -10.18
C TYR A 46 -22.27 43.74 -9.35
N ASP A 47 -21.86 44.47 -8.30
CA ASP A 47 -22.75 45.33 -7.50
C ASP A 47 -22.62 46.79 -7.96
N PRO A 48 -23.66 47.34 -8.60
CA PRO A 48 -23.63 48.71 -9.11
C PRO A 48 -23.70 49.77 -7.98
N VAL A 49 -24.17 49.40 -6.79
CA VAL A 49 -24.27 50.33 -5.64
C VAL A 49 -22.92 50.57 -5.01
N LEU A 50 -22.17 49.45 -4.82
CA LEU A 50 -20.82 49.50 -4.22
C LEU A 50 -19.72 49.65 -5.26
N ASN A 51 -20.03 49.53 -6.53
CA ASN A 51 -19.08 49.52 -7.66
C ASN A 51 -17.97 48.54 -7.49
N GLU A 52 -18.35 47.31 -7.09
CA GLU A 52 -17.41 46.20 -6.86
C GLU A 52 -17.93 44.86 -7.42
N TYR A 53 -17.00 43.91 -7.69
CA TYR A 53 -17.34 42.53 -8.05
C TYR A 53 -17.27 41.69 -6.82
N PHE A 54 -18.34 40.97 -6.47
CA PHE A 54 -18.38 40.06 -5.32
C PHE A 54 -18.23 38.59 -5.75
N PHE A 55 -17.34 37.87 -5.07
CA PHE A 55 -17.12 36.44 -5.23
C PHE A 55 -17.11 35.77 -3.85
N ASP A 56 -17.98 34.80 -3.64
CA ASP A 56 -17.99 33.99 -2.41
C ASP A 56 -16.98 32.86 -2.52
N ARG A 57 -15.70 33.21 -2.39
CA ARG A 57 -14.54 32.33 -2.55
C ARG A 57 -13.47 32.62 -1.49
N HIS A 58 -12.42 31.76 -1.43
CA HIS A 58 -11.39 31.86 -0.41
C HIS A 58 -10.44 33.06 -0.63
N PRO A 59 -10.44 34.07 0.28
CA PRO A 59 -9.69 35.31 0.04
C PRO A 59 -8.16 35.13 0.10
N GLY A 60 -7.64 34.21 0.94
CA GLY A 60 -6.21 33.95 1.07
C GLY A 60 -5.60 33.38 -0.19
N VAL A 61 -6.29 32.47 -0.87
CA VAL A 61 -5.86 31.95 -2.18
C VAL A 61 -5.97 33.04 -3.23
N PHE A 62 -7.05 33.79 -3.22
CA PHE A 62 -7.23 34.90 -4.17
C PHE A 62 -6.12 35.95 -4.08
N ALA A 63 -5.59 36.23 -2.92
CA ALA A 63 -4.44 37.14 -2.78
C ALA A 63 -3.24 36.67 -3.61
N GLN A 64 -2.96 35.35 -3.63
CA GLN A 64 -1.89 34.76 -4.45
C GLN A 64 -2.25 34.75 -5.93
N VAL A 65 -3.50 34.50 -6.27
CA VAL A 65 -4.00 34.61 -7.64
C VAL A 65 -3.79 36.05 -8.17
N LEU A 66 -4.18 37.06 -7.42
CA LEU A 66 -4.01 38.46 -7.80
C LEU A 66 -2.53 38.87 -7.89
N ASN A 67 -1.68 38.32 -6.98
CA ASN A 67 -0.25 38.53 -7.05
C ASN A 67 0.36 37.90 -8.32
N TYR A 68 -0.14 36.75 -8.75
CA TYR A 68 0.24 36.14 -10.02
C TYR A 68 -0.05 37.08 -11.23
N TYR A 69 -1.22 37.74 -11.27
CA TYR A 69 -1.52 38.72 -12.29
C TYR A 69 -0.60 39.94 -12.24
N ARG A 70 -0.13 40.33 -11.05
CA ARG A 70 0.78 41.49 -10.88
C ARG A 70 2.20 41.14 -11.30
N THR A 71 2.72 40.00 -10.88
CA THR A 71 4.14 39.66 -10.95
C THR A 71 4.49 38.60 -11.98
N GLY A 72 3.52 37.80 -12.41
CA GLY A 72 3.74 36.59 -13.24
C GLY A 72 4.25 35.39 -12.46
N LYS A 73 4.28 35.45 -11.12
CA LYS A 73 4.76 34.38 -10.22
C LYS A 73 3.65 33.88 -9.32
N LEU A 74 3.32 32.59 -9.42
CA LEU A 74 2.29 31.95 -8.62
C LEU A 74 2.94 31.25 -7.41
N HIS A 75 2.63 31.71 -6.21
CA HIS A 75 3.09 31.12 -4.97
C HIS A 75 1.97 30.34 -4.27
N TYR A 76 2.32 29.21 -3.69
CA TYR A 76 1.41 28.40 -2.87
C TYR A 76 1.33 28.97 -1.44
N PRO A 77 0.15 29.32 -0.93
CA PRO A 77 -0.01 29.78 0.45
C PRO A 77 0.15 28.61 1.44
N THR A 78 0.89 28.80 2.51
CA THR A 78 1.22 27.74 3.50
C THR A 78 0.09 27.41 4.48
N ASP A 79 -0.90 28.27 4.57
CA ASP A 79 -2.09 28.20 5.44
C ASP A 79 -3.31 27.52 4.80
N VAL A 80 -3.15 27.05 3.57
CA VAL A 80 -4.22 26.44 2.78
C VAL A 80 -3.83 25.01 2.37
N CYS A 81 -4.78 24.07 2.41
CA CYS A 81 -4.51 22.73 1.91
C CYS A 81 -4.48 22.67 0.39
N GLY A 82 -3.68 21.75 -0.18
CA GLY A 82 -3.49 21.62 -1.61
C GLY A 82 -4.78 21.44 -2.42
N PRO A 83 -5.71 20.55 -2.03
CA PRO A 83 -6.98 20.37 -2.74
C PRO A 83 -7.83 21.65 -2.83
N LEU A 84 -7.89 22.42 -1.73
CA LEU A 84 -8.59 23.69 -1.73
C LEU A 84 -7.92 24.71 -2.67
N PHE A 85 -6.59 24.73 -2.70
CA PHE A 85 -5.84 25.59 -3.61
C PHE A 85 -6.09 25.22 -5.08
N GLU A 86 -6.10 23.92 -5.42
CA GLU A 86 -6.41 23.43 -6.77
C GLU A 86 -7.83 23.82 -7.21
N GLU A 87 -8.82 23.62 -6.35
CA GLU A 87 -10.21 23.99 -6.60
C GLU A 87 -10.38 25.50 -6.84
N GLU A 88 -9.68 26.31 -6.04
CA GLU A 88 -9.68 27.77 -6.21
C GLU A 88 -9.00 28.19 -7.53
N LEU A 89 -7.84 27.59 -7.88
CA LEU A 89 -7.17 27.88 -9.14
C LEU A 89 -8.02 27.50 -10.35
N GLU A 90 -8.69 26.36 -10.32
CA GLU A 90 -9.62 25.90 -11.34
C GLU A 90 -10.77 26.91 -11.50
N PHE A 91 -11.35 27.40 -10.39
CA PHE A 91 -12.39 28.42 -10.41
C PHE A 91 -11.90 29.71 -11.11
N TRP A 92 -10.67 30.13 -10.85
CA TRP A 92 -10.10 31.31 -11.47
C TRP A 92 -9.59 31.10 -12.91
N GLY A 93 -9.52 29.84 -13.36
CA GLY A 93 -9.03 29.44 -14.67
C GLY A 93 -7.50 29.47 -14.77
N LEU A 94 -6.79 29.12 -13.72
CA LEU A 94 -5.35 29.03 -13.63
C LEU A 94 -4.89 27.59 -13.48
N ASP A 95 -3.71 27.26 -14.05
CA ASP A 95 -3.12 25.95 -13.94
C ASP A 95 -2.21 25.86 -12.68
N ALA A 96 -2.46 24.85 -11.83
CA ALA A 96 -1.69 24.56 -10.63
C ALA A 96 -0.23 24.18 -10.93
N ASN A 97 0.10 23.74 -12.14
CA ASN A 97 1.46 23.44 -12.56
C ASN A 97 2.36 24.69 -12.74
N GLN A 98 1.78 25.88 -12.65
CA GLN A 98 2.50 27.16 -12.75
C GLN A 98 3.03 27.67 -11.42
N VAL A 99 2.93 26.86 -10.33
CA VAL A 99 3.49 27.20 -9.02
C VAL A 99 5.02 27.33 -9.11
N GLU A 100 5.56 28.38 -8.50
CA GLU A 100 6.99 28.66 -8.48
C GLU A 100 7.79 27.54 -7.78
N PRO A 101 9.03 27.25 -8.25
CA PRO A 101 9.86 26.18 -7.70
C PRO A 101 10.11 26.29 -6.19
N CYS A 102 10.15 27.49 -5.61
CA CYS A 102 10.33 27.70 -4.18
C CYS A 102 9.20 27.14 -3.31
N CYS A 103 8.00 26.99 -3.84
CA CYS A 103 6.83 26.45 -3.16
C CYS A 103 6.49 25.02 -3.61
N TRP A 104 7.17 24.50 -4.64
CA TRP A 104 6.84 23.23 -5.28
C TRP A 104 6.89 22.05 -4.31
N MET A 105 7.91 21.97 -3.47
CA MET A 105 8.05 20.91 -2.47
C MET A 105 6.86 20.82 -1.52
N THR A 106 6.39 21.97 -1.02
CA THR A 106 5.25 22.04 -0.08
C THR A 106 3.94 21.74 -0.79
N TYR A 107 3.79 22.21 -2.03
CA TYR A 107 2.61 21.96 -2.85
C TYR A 107 2.49 20.50 -3.27
N THR A 108 3.56 19.84 -3.71
CA THR A 108 3.52 18.45 -4.17
C THR A 108 3.30 17.46 -3.03
N GLN A 109 3.65 17.80 -1.79
CA GLN A 109 3.47 16.93 -0.63
C GLN A 109 2.02 16.44 -0.46
N HIS A 110 1.01 17.27 -0.79
CA HIS A 110 -0.38 16.84 -0.70
C HIS A 110 -0.74 15.84 -1.80
N ARG A 111 -0.19 15.98 -3.00
CA ARG A 111 -0.40 15.02 -4.12
C ARG A 111 0.17 13.65 -3.78
N ASP A 112 1.39 13.63 -3.22
CA ASP A 112 2.03 12.39 -2.75
C ASP A 112 1.19 11.73 -1.64
N THR A 113 0.61 12.56 -0.76
CA THR A 113 -0.30 12.09 0.29
C THR A 113 -1.59 11.51 -0.30
N GLN A 114 -2.19 12.15 -1.30
CA GLN A 114 -3.40 11.65 -1.99
C GLN A 114 -3.11 10.34 -2.74
N GLU A 115 -1.99 10.24 -3.44
CA GLU A 115 -1.57 9.00 -4.10
C GLU A 115 -1.38 7.88 -3.08
N THR A 116 -0.73 8.18 -1.96
CA THR A 116 -0.56 7.23 -0.84
C THR A 116 -1.90 6.76 -0.29
N LEU A 117 -2.84 7.68 -0.08
CA LEU A 117 -4.20 7.34 0.39
C LEU A 117 -4.95 6.49 -0.62
N ALA A 118 -4.86 6.81 -1.91
CA ALA A 118 -5.48 6.01 -2.98
C ALA A 118 -4.90 4.58 -3.05
N VAL A 119 -3.61 4.41 -2.77
CA VAL A 119 -2.99 3.10 -2.65
C VAL A 119 -3.50 2.35 -1.43
N LEU A 120 -3.62 3.04 -0.27
CA LEU A 120 -4.16 2.45 0.97
C LEU A 120 -5.63 2.04 0.81
N ASP A 121 -6.43 2.82 0.06
CA ASP A 121 -7.82 2.48 -0.27
C ASP A 121 -7.92 1.16 -1.03
N ARG A 122 -7.01 0.91 -1.96
CA ARG A 122 -6.95 -0.36 -2.71
C ARG A 122 -6.54 -1.56 -1.86
N LEU A 123 -5.82 -1.34 -0.75
CA LEU A 123 -5.38 -2.42 0.14
C LEU A 123 -6.50 -2.92 1.07
N ASP A 124 -7.65 -2.25 1.08
CA ASP A 124 -8.82 -2.59 1.90
C ASP A 124 -8.44 -2.90 3.36
N LEU A 125 -7.73 -1.92 3.97
CA LEU A 125 -7.27 -2.02 5.37
C LEU A 125 -8.34 -1.57 6.37
N ASP A 126 -9.54 -1.24 5.89
CA ASP A 126 -10.63 -0.77 6.72
C ASP A 126 -11.18 -1.88 7.60
N THR A 127 -11.23 -1.61 8.90
CA THR A 127 -11.73 -2.54 9.92
C THR A 127 -13.23 -2.44 10.17
N GLU A 128 -13.92 -1.47 9.54
CA GLU A 128 -15.36 -1.30 9.70
C GLU A 128 -16.15 -2.16 8.72
N LYS A 129 -17.29 -2.65 9.20
CA LYS A 129 -18.26 -3.35 8.35
C LYS A 129 -18.73 -2.45 7.22
N PRO A 130 -18.66 -2.89 5.95
CA PRO A 130 -19.27 -2.17 4.84
C PRO A 130 -20.78 -2.06 5.04
N SER A 131 -21.40 -1.00 4.53
CA SER A 131 -22.86 -0.86 4.57
C SER A 131 -23.53 -1.92 3.70
N GLU A 132 -24.78 -2.29 3.98
CA GLU A 132 -25.52 -3.28 3.20
C GLU A 132 -25.65 -2.86 1.73
N GLU A 133 -25.78 -1.56 1.48
CA GLU A 133 -25.82 -0.98 0.13
C GLU A 133 -24.47 -1.15 -0.61
N GLU A 134 -23.36 -0.92 0.06
CA GLU A 134 -22.02 -1.15 -0.51
C GLU A 134 -21.78 -2.63 -0.82
N VAL A 135 -22.26 -3.53 0.06
CA VAL A 135 -22.21 -4.96 -0.17
C VAL A 135 -23.04 -5.34 -1.39
N ALA A 136 -24.28 -4.85 -1.52
CA ALA A 136 -25.13 -5.10 -2.67
C ALA A 136 -24.47 -4.66 -3.99
N ARG A 137 -23.83 -3.48 -3.98
CA ARG A 137 -23.09 -2.96 -5.13
C ARG A 137 -21.85 -3.82 -5.47
N LYS A 138 -21.05 -4.20 -4.46
CA LYS A 138 -19.84 -5.03 -4.64
C LYS A 138 -20.16 -6.41 -5.24
N PHE A 139 -21.31 -6.98 -4.88
CA PHE A 139 -21.74 -8.30 -5.33
C PHE A 139 -22.70 -8.28 -6.54
N GLY A 140 -23.10 -7.08 -7.02
CA GLY A 140 -23.88 -6.90 -8.24
C GLY A 140 -25.37 -7.25 -8.10
N PHE A 141 -25.97 -7.11 -6.91
CA PHE A 141 -27.43 -7.30 -6.67
C PHE A 141 -28.10 -6.03 -6.12
N GLU A 142 -27.62 -4.86 -6.55
CA GLU A 142 -28.12 -3.56 -6.10
C GLU A 142 -29.59 -3.35 -6.46
N GLU A 143 -30.02 -3.74 -7.66
CA GLU A 143 -31.41 -3.65 -8.11
C GLU A 143 -32.35 -4.53 -7.25
N ASP A 144 -31.93 -5.76 -6.96
CA ASP A 144 -32.72 -6.69 -6.11
C ASP A 144 -32.82 -6.19 -4.67
N TYR A 145 -31.75 -5.51 -4.18
CA TYR A 145 -31.72 -4.91 -2.85
C TYR A 145 -32.75 -3.77 -2.72
N TYR A 146 -32.78 -2.84 -3.70
CA TYR A 146 -33.75 -1.73 -3.69
C TYR A 146 -35.19 -2.22 -3.91
N ASN A 147 -35.39 -3.30 -4.67
CA ASN A 147 -36.71 -3.92 -4.91
C ASN A 147 -37.16 -4.83 -3.77
N GLY A 148 -36.32 -5.14 -2.79
CA GLY A 148 -36.64 -6.05 -1.68
C GLY A 148 -36.76 -7.53 -2.07
N THR A 149 -36.26 -7.93 -3.24
CA THR A 149 -36.36 -9.29 -3.81
C THR A 149 -35.05 -10.10 -3.67
N VAL A 150 -34.30 -9.89 -2.57
CA VAL A 150 -33.00 -10.52 -2.37
C VAL A 150 -33.15 -12.02 -2.13
N SER A 151 -32.45 -12.85 -2.93
CA SER A 151 -32.40 -14.31 -2.78
C SER A 151 -31.54 -14.72 -1.57
N TRP A 152 -31.86 -15.89 -0.98
CA TRP A 152 -31.05 -16.48 0.10
C TRP A 152 -29.57 -16.60 -0.26
N TRP A 153 -29.23 -16.95 -1.50
CA TRP A 153 -27.84 -17.04 -1.97
C TRP A 153 -27.15 -15.69 -2.05
N GLN A 154 -27.85 -14.65 -2.43
CA GLN A 154 -27.31 -13.27 -2.45
C GLN A 154 -26.99 -12.74 -1.06
N LEU A 155 -27.69 -13.22 -0.02
CA LEU A 155 -27.38 -12.91 1.38
C LEU A 155 -26.23 -13.77 1.93
N ALA A 156 -26.21 -15.07 1.62
CA ALA A 156 -25.22 -16.01 2.13
C ALA A 156 -23.82 -15.78 1.52
N LYS A 157 -23.75 -15.44 0.23
CA LYS A 157 -22.49 -15.25 -0.51
C LYS A 157 -21.58 -14.17 0.10
N PRO A 158 -22.04 -12.95 0.42
CA PRO A 158 -21.23 -11.93 1.08
C PRO A 158 -20.82 -12.33 2.50
N GLN A 159 -21.68 -13.03 3.24
CA GLN A 159 -21.35 -13.50 4.59
C GLN A 159 -20.25 -14.55 4.56
N MET A 160 -20.29 -15.49 3.61
CA MET A 160 -19.22 -16.47 3.41
C MET A 160 -17.91 -15.79 2.98
N TRP A 161 -17.98 -14.80 2.09
CA TRP A 161 -16.81 -14.02 1.68
C TRP A 161 -16.17 -13.30 2.88
N SER A 162 -16.96 -12.56 3.65
CA SER A 162 -16.46 -11.81 4.81
C SER A 162 -15.88 -12.71 5.89
N LEU A 163 -16.38 -13.95 6.04
CA LEU A 163 -15.90 -14.91 7.00
C LEU A 163 -14.45 -15.36 6.72
N PHE A 164 -14.06 -15.51 5.45
CA PHE A 164 -12.76 -16.03 5.04
C PHE A 164 -11.79 -14.96 4.54
N ASP A 165 -12.28 -13.84 4.01
CA ASP A 165 -11.42 -12.80 3.41
C ASP A 165 -11.22 -11.58 4.31
N GLU A 166 -12.18 -11.29 5.21
CA GLU A 166 -12.17 -10.12 6.09
C GLU A 166 -12.10 -10.53 7.58
N PRO A 167 -10.92 -10.84 8.14
CA PRO A 167 -10.79 -11.39 9.50
C PRO A 167 -11.28 -10.43 10.61
N TYR A 168 -11.52 -9.16 10.30
CA TYR A 168 -12.00 -8.15 11.26
C TYR A 168 -13.50 -7.93 11.21
N SER A 169 -14.23 -8.52 10.25
CA SER A 169 -15.67 -8.29 10.02
C SER A 169 -16.55 -8.85 11.14
N SER A 170 -16.17 -9.97 11.75
CA SER A 170 -16.96 -10.63 12.81
C SER A 170 -16.06 -11.46 13.74
N ASN A 171 -16.61 -11.82 14.93
CA ASN A 171 -15.90 -12.72 15.84
C ASN A 171 -15.67 -14.12 15.23
N ALA A 172 -16.60 -14.62 14.42
CA ALA A 172 -16.43 -15.87 13.70
C ALA A 172 -15.32 -15.79 12.65
N ALA A 173 -15.20 -14.66 11.92
CA ALA A 173 -14.13 -14.42 10.97
C ALA A 173 -12.74 -14.38 11.66
N LYS A 174 -12.66 -13.80 12.87
CA LYS A 174 -11.43 -13.82 13.67
C LYS A 174 -11.02 -15.25 14.04
N VAL A 175 -11.99 -16.07 14.46
CA VAL A 175 -11.72 -17.48 14.80
C VAL A 175 -11.23 -18.25 13.58
N VAL A 176 -11.90 -18.10 12.42
CA VAL A 176 -11.47 -18.74 11.16
C VAL A 176 -10.07 -18.26 10.77
N GLY A 177 -9.78 -16.95 10.90
CA GLY A 177 -8.46 -16.40 10.65
C GLY A 177 -7.37 -17.01 11.56
N VAL A 178 -7.65 -17.15 12.86
CA VAL A 178 -6.72 -17.77 13.81
C VAL A 178 -6.50 -19.25 13.47
N ILE A 179 -7.56 -20.00 13.10
CA ILE A 179 -7.44 -21.39 12.66
C ILE A 179 -6.57 -21.49 11.40
N SER A 180 -6.77 -20.62 10.41
CA SER A 180 -5.94 -20.58 9.19
C SER A 180 -4.47 -20.31 9.51
N VAL A 181 -4.18 -19.33 10.38
CA VAL A 181 -2.80 -19.04 10.84
C VAL A 181 -2.20 -20.25 11.55
N PHE A 182 -2.98 -20.94 12.40
CA PHE A 182 -2.52 -22.15 13.09
C PHE A 182 -2.13 -23.24 12.09
N PHE A 183 -2.95 -23.55 11.09
CA PHE A 183 -2.62 -24.53 10.06
C PHE A 183 -1.39 -24.13 9.22
N ILE A 184 -1.22 -22.83 8.94
CA ILE A 184 -0.03 -22.31 8.26
C ILE A 184 1.22 -22.61 9.13
N CYS A 185 1.19 -22.26 10.41
CA CYS A 185 2.31 -22.51 11.34
C CYS A 185 2.63 -24.01 11.45
N VAL A 186 1.62 -24.85 11.63
CA VAL A 186 1.79 -26.31 11.70
C VAL A 186 2.42 -26.86 10.42
N SER A 187 1.95 -26.39 9.25
CA SER A 187 2.50 -26.81 7.95
C SER A 187 3.97 -26.41 7.78
N ILE A 188 4.35 -25.21 8.25
CA ILE A 188 5.74 -24.71 8.19
C ILE A 188 6.63 -25.52 9.13
N VAL A 189 6.21 -25.71 10.38
CA VAL A 189 6.94 -26.49 11.38
C VAL A 189 7.12 -27.92 10.89
N SER A 190 6.06 -28.54 10.35
CA SER A 190 6.12 -29.88 9.75
C SER A 190 7.13 -29.95 8.61
N PHE A 191 7.14 -28.93 7.72
CA PHE A 191 8.10 -28.83 6.62
C PHE A 191 9.56 -28.74 7.12
N CYS A 192 9.82 -27.98 8.18
CA CYS A 192 11.15 -27.85 8.78
C CYS A 192 11.57 -29.18 9.45
N LEU A 193 10.69 -29.78 10.25
CA LEU A 193 10.98 -31.00 10.96
C LEU A 193 11.18 -32.22 10.04
N LYS A 194 10.51 -32.24 8.90
CA LYS A 194 10.65 -33.28 7.86
C LYS A 194 12.10 -33.42 7.37
N THR A 195 12.88 -32.34 7.42
CA THR A 195 14.29 -32.32 7.00
C THR A 195 15.26 -32.73 8.11
N HIS A 196 14.82 -32.81 9.38
CA HIS A 196 15.69 -33.12 10.50
C HIS A 196 16.16 -34.59 10.46
N PRO A 197 17.47 -34.89 10.66
CA PRO A 197 18.00 -36.22 10.52
C PRO A 197 17.32 -37.27 11.42
N ASP A 198 17.00 -36.92 12.67
CA ASP A 198 16.38 -37.85 13.65
C ASP A 198 14.90 -38.16 13.32
N MET A 199 14.27 -37.37 12.48
CA MET A 199 12.88 -37.55 12.02
C MET A 199 12.78 -38.27 10.68
N ARG A 200 13.92 -38.73 10.13
CA ARG A 200 13.98 -39.46 8.87
C ARG A 200 14.18 -40.93 9.12
N VAL A 201 13.47 -41.73 8.36
CA VAL A 201 13.55 -43.22 8.46
C VAL A 201 14.48 -43.73 7.35
N PRO A 202 15.48 -44.55 7.64
CA PRO A 202 16.37 -45.09 6.63
C PRO A 202 15.59 -46.02 5.65
N VAL A 203 15.89 -45.87 4.37
CA VAL A 203 15.28 -46.69 3.32
C VAL A 203 16.12 -47.95 3.15
N ILE A 204 15.46 -49.11 3.28
CA ILE A 204 16.09 -50.39 2.98
C ILE A 204 15.89 -50.67 1.49
N ARG A 205 16.97 -50.57 0.68
CA ARG A 205 16.98 -51.03 -0.73
C ARG A 205 17.64 -52.38 -0.85
N ASN A 206 17.03 -53.25 -1.66
CA ASN A 206 17.61 -54.48 -2.05
C ASN A 206 18.66 -54.22 -3.11
N TYR A 207 19.96 -54.28 -2.74
CA TYR A 207 21.03 -54.30 -3.70
C TYR A 207 21.39 -55.76 -3.94
N THR A 208 21.29 -56.20 -5.16
CA THR A 208 21.98 -57.42 -5.61
C THR A 208 23.45 -57.06 -5.85
N VAL A 209 24.23 -57.03 -4.79
CA VAL A 209 25.69 -56.99 -4.91
C VAL A 209 26.09 -58.39 -5.39
N THR A 210 26.49 -58.49 -6.67
CA THR A 210 27.16 -59.66 -7.20
C THR A 210 28.56 -59.79 -6.57
N THR A 211 28.58 -60.28 -5.33
CA THR A 211 29.82 -60.77 -4.73
C THR A 211 30.16 -62.07 -5.42
N ALA A 212 31.43 -62.41 -5.53
CA ALA A 212 31.96 -63.56 -6.25
C ALA A 212 31.28 -64.91 -5.90
N ASN A 213 30.38 -64.99 -4.92
CA ASN A 213 29.66 -66.15 -4.48
C ASN A 213 28.13 -66.14 -4.71
N HIS A 214 27.59 -65.36 -5.59
CA HIS A 214 26.19 -65.37 -6.04
C HIS A 214 25.10 -65.31 -4.94
N SER A 215 25.39 -64.87 -3.74
CA SER A 215 24.35 -64.69 -2.71
C SER A 215 23.85 -63.22 -2.67
N PRO A 216 22.53 -62.97 -2.75
CA PRO A 216 22.00 -61.65 -2.60
C PRO A 216 22.17 -61.15 -1.14
N SER A 217 22.91 -60.06 -0.95
CA SER A 217 23.07 -59.46 0.37
C SER A 217 22.24 -58.16 0.43
N TRP A 218 21.56 -57.98 1.59
CA TRP A 218 20.81 -56.78 1.90
C TRP A 218 21.79 -55.72 2.42
N ALA A 219 21.87 -54.59 1.80
CA ALA A 219 22.63 -53.47 2.31
C ALA A 219 21.65 -52.36 2.74
N LEU A 220 21.87 -51.85 3.95
CA LEU A 220 21.14 -50.67 4.43
C LEU A 220 21.83 -49.43 3.89
N ASP A 221 21.18 -48.75 2.98
CA ASP A 221 21.68 -47.47 2.49
C ASP A 221 21.32 -46.37 3.48
N LYS A 222 22.31 -45.94 4.27
CA LYS A 222 22.16 -44.82 5.22
C LYS A 222 22.09 -43.45 4.53
N VAL A 223 22.39 -43.36 3.25
CA VAL A 223 22.43 -42.10 2.51
C VAL A 223 21.03 -41.70 2.05
N GLN A 224 20.17 -42.70 1.76
CA GLN A 224 18.79 -42.44 1.37
C GLN A 224 17.84 -42.64 2.56
N THR A 225 17.21 -41.55 2.99
CA THR A 225 16.25 -41.57 4.10
C THR A 225 14.95 -40.87 3.67
N ASN A 226 13.81 -41.48 4.00
CA ASN A 226 12.51 -40.88 3.78
C ASN A 226 12.00 -40.21 5.06
N ALA A 227 11.20 -39.14 4.89
CA ALA A 227 10.55 -38.54 6.05
C ALA A 227 9.55 -39.48 6.68
N HIS A 228 9.38 -39.39 8.00
CA HIS A 228 8.42 -40.24 8.75
C HIS A 228 7.00 -40.03 8.22
N ILE A 229 6.22 -41.10 8.11
CA ILE A 229 4.87 -41.10 7.50
C ILE A 229 3.89 -40.14 8.20
N ALA A 230 4.11 -39.81 9.47
CA ALA A 230 3.29 -38.86 10.22
C ALA A 230 3.26 -37.48 9.58
N PHE A 231 4.38 -37.02 8.97
CA PHE A 231 4.43 -35.71 8.27
C PHE A 231 3.50 -35.70 7.05
N PHE A 232 3.36 -36.81 6.36
CA PHE A 232 2.42 -36.93 5.24
C PHE A 232 0.98 -36.71 5.71
N TYR A 233 0.57 -37.33 6.83
CA TYR A 233 -0.79 -37.13 7.35
C TYR A 233 -1.03 -35.68 7.82
N ILE A 234 -0.04 -35.06 8.48
CA ILE A 234 -0.12 -33.65 8.88
C ILE A 234 -0.27 -32.77 7.64
N GLU A 235 0.53 -33.00 6.60
CA GLU A 235 0.44 -32.26 5.35
C GLU A 235 -0.93 -32.46 4.67
N CYS A 236 -1.50 -33.68 4.66
CA CYS A 236 -2.83 -33.93 4.12
C CYS A 236 -3.91 -33.11 4.83
N VAL A 237 -3.89 -33.09 6.16
CA VAL A 237 -4.88 -32.33 6.96
C VAL A 237 -4.75 -30.83 6.70
N CYS A 238 -3.52 -30.30 6.70
CA CYS A 238 -3.29 -28.88 6.38
C CYS A 238 -3.76 -28.52 4.97
N ASN A 239 -3.46 -29.36 3.97
CA ASN A 239 -3.87 -29.09 2.58
C ASN A 239 -5.38 -29.24 2.37
N ALA A 240 -6.03 -30.16 3.07
CA ALA A 240 -7.50 -30.24 3.05
C ALA A 240 -8.12 -28.94 3.54
N TRP A 241 -7.60 -28.36 4.64
CA TRP A 241 -8.03 -27.05 5.12
C TRP A 241 -7.80 -25.94 4.08
N PHE A 242 -6.60 -25.85 3.52
CA PHE A 242 -6.26 -24.82 2.52
C PHE A 242 -7.10 -24.95 1.24
N THR A 243 -7.38 -26.17 0.81
CA THR A 243 -8.25 -26.41 -0.35
C THR A 243 -9.67 -25.95 -0.07
N LEU A 244 -10.23 -26.30 1.09
CA LEU A 244 -11.55 -25.85 1.52
C LEU A 244 -11.61 -24.32 1.57
N GLU A 245 -10.60 -23.68 2.17
CA GLU A 245 -10.47 -22.22 2.25
C GLU A 245 -10.50 -21.55 0.87
N ILE A 246 -9.72 -22.08 -0.09
CA ILE A 246 -9.65 -21.56 -1.46
C ILE A 246 -11.01 -21.78 -2.17
N LEU A 247 -11.61 -22.95 -2.05
CA LEU A 247 -12.90 -23.27 -2.69
C LEU A 247 -14.02 -22.35 -2.20
N VAL A 248 -14.13 -22.16 -0.88
CA VAL A 248 -15.16 -21.28 -0.30
C VAL A 248 -14.97 -19.85 -0.80
N ARG A 249 -13.74 -19.33 -0.83
CA ARG A 249 -13.45 -17.99 -1.35
C ARG A 249 -13.76 -17.87 -2.84
N PHE A 250 -13.40 -18.86 -3.65
CA PHE A 250 -13.69 -18.85 -5.08
C PHE A 250 -15.18 -18.84 -5.37
N ILE A 251 -15.97 -19.65 -4.65
CA ILE A 251 -17.43 -19.72 -4.79
C ILE A 251 -18.07 -18.40 -4.35
N SER A 252 -17.62 -17.83 -3.22
CA SER A 252 -18.18 -16.61 -2.63
C SER A 252 -17.63 -15.32 -3.25
N SER A 253 -16.61 -15.38 -4.09
CA SER A 253 -16.02 -14.19 -4.73
C SER A 253 -17.03 -13.40 -5.55
N PRO A 254 -17.06 -12.05 -5.44
CA PRO A 254 -17.90 -11.19 -6.26
C PRO A 254 -17.51 -11.27 -7.74
N ASN A 255 -16.21 -11.17 -8.03
CA ASN A 255 -15.66 -11.23 -9.40
C ASN A 255 -14.60 -12.35 -9.49
N LYS A 256 -14.96 -13.46 -10.15
CA LYS A 256 -14.10 -14.65 -10.26
C LYS A 256 -12.81 -14.39 -11.07
N CYS A 257 -12.90 -13.58 -12.13
CA CYS A 257 -11.73 -13.28 -12.97
C CYS A 257 -10.68 -12.45 -12.22
N GLU A 258 -11.12 -11.47 -11.47
CA GLU A 258 -10.24 -10.62 -10.65
C GLU A 258 -9.64 -11.42 -9.49
N PHE A 259 -10.44 -12.28 -8.87
CA PHE A 259 -10.00 -13.18 -7.82
C PHE A 259 -8.84 -14.08 -8.28
N VAL A 260 -8.94 -14.70 -9.45
CA VAL A 260 -7.88 -15.56 -10.01
C VAL A 260 -6.61 -14.76 -10.37
N LYS A 261 -6.75 -13.50 -10.84
CA LYS A 261 -5.61 -12.65 -11.22
C LYS A 261 -4.89 -12.00 -10.03
N SER A 262 -5.49 -12.00 -8.86
CA SER A 262 -4.89 -11.43 -7.65
C SER A 262 -3.61 -12.19 -7.26
N SER A 263 -2.50 -11.46 -7.09
CA SER A 263 -1.17 -12.04 -6.77
C SER A 263 -1.19 -12.92 -5.51
N VAL A 264 -1.94 -12.51 -4.48
CA VAL A 264 -2.05 -13.27 -3.22
C VAL A 264 -2.77 -14.61 -3.44
N ASN A 265 -3.84 -14.60 -4.24
CA ASN A 265 -4.58 -15.82 -4.53
C ASN A 265 -3.78 -16.77 -5.45
N VAL A 266 -3.02 -16.21 -6.40
CA VAL A 266 -2.11 -17.02 -7.25
C VAL A 266 -1.09 -17.77 -6.40
N ILE A 267 -0.50 -17.12 -5.40
CA ILE A 267 0.41 -17.77 -4.45
C ILE A 267 -0.30 -18.89 -3.68
N ASP A 268 -1.54 -18.65 -3.22
CA ASP A 268 -2.35 -19.65 -2.52
C ASP A 268 -2.62 -20.89 -3.40
N TYR A 269 -2.91 -20.69 -4.69
CA TYR A 269 -3.11 -21.79 -5.65
C TYR A 269 -1.82 -22.57 -5.85
N ILE A 270 -0.72 -21.90 -6.16
CA ILE A 270 0.59 -22.54 -6.42
C ILE A 270 1.00 -23.36 -5.21
N ALA A 271 0.91 -22.79 -4.01
CA ALA A 271 1.29 -23.46 -2.77
C ALA A 271 0.42 -24.69 -2.45
N THR A 272 -0.87 -24.65 -2.77
CA THR A 272 -1.78 -25.78 -2.53
C THR A 272 -1.65 -26.83 -3.62
N MET A 273 -1.54 -26.42 -4.92
CA MET A 273 -1.34 -27.34 -6.04
C MET A 273 -0.01 -28.07 -5.96
N SER A 274 1.04 -27.45 -5.41
CA SER A 274 2.35 -28.14 -5.25
C SER A 274 2.25 -29.43 -4.47
N PHE A 275 1.36 -29.53 -3.48
CA PHE A 275 1.14 -30.76 -2.72
C PHE A 275 0.49 -31.86 -3.60
N TYR A 276 -0.53 -31.50 -4.39
CA TYR A 276 -1.21 -32.47 -5.24
C TYR A 276 -0.32 -32.95 -6.39
N ILE A 277 0.49 -32.06 -6.93
CA ILE A 277 1.49 -32.39 -7.95
C ILE A 277 2.50 -33.39 -7.37
N ASP A 278 3.01 -33.12 -6.16
CA ASP A 278 3.95 -34.02 -5.49
C ASP A 278 3.31 -35.39 -5.21
N LEU A 279 2.06 -35.43 -4.73
CA LEU A 279 1.31 -36.66 -4.52
C LEU A 279 1.14 -37.48 -5.81
N ILE A 280 0.80 -36.83 -6.91
CA ILE A 280 0.66 -37.46 -8.21
C ILE A 280 2.02 -38.00 -8.69
N LEU A 281 3.07 -37.18 -8.58
CA LEU A 281 4.42 -37.58 -8.97
C LEU A 281 4.91 -38.77 -8.14
N GLN A 282 4.70 -38.78 -6.82
CA GLN A 282 5.06 -39.91 -5.96
C GLN A 282 4.32 -41.20 -6.38
N THR A 283 3.06 -41.09 -6.78
CA THR A 283 2.25 -42.26 -7.17
C THR A 283 2.66 -42.81 -8.55
N TYR A 284 2.91 -41.93 -9.53
CA TYR A 284 3.20 -42.34 -10.91
C TYR A 284 4.70 -42.49 -11.21
N ALA A 285 5.54 -41.73 -10.47
CA ALA A 285 7.00 -41.70 -10.71
C ALA A 285 7.78 -42.72 -9.85
N SER A 286 7.10 -43.65 -9.19
CA SER A 286 7.76 -44.76 -8.46
C SER A 286 8.70 -45.61 -9.35
N HIS A 287 8.63 -45.43 -10.65
CA HIS A 287 9.48 -46.05 -11.67
C HIS A 287 10.62 -45.17 -12.19
N ILE A 288 10.68 -43.88 -11.80
CA ILE A 288 11.70 -42.95 -12.26
C ILE A 288 12.82 -42.88 -11.23
N GLU A 289 14.03 -43.21 -11.61
CA GLU A 289 15.23 -43.28 -10.73
C GLU A 289 15.68 -41.90 -10.17
N ASN A 290 15.12 -40.80 -10.60
CA ASN A 290 15.52 -39.45 -10.20
C ASN A 290 14.65 -38.89 -9.03
N ALA A 291 14.82 -39.44 -7.84
CA ALA A 291 14.17 -38.95 -6.61
C ALA A 291 14.53 -37.47 -6.28
N ASP A 292 15.70 -37.01 -6.73
CA ASP A 292 16.22 -35.66 -6.45
C ASP A 292 15.36 -34.54 -7.06
N ILE A 293 14.74 -34.79 -8.21
CA ILE A 293 13.84 -33.82 -8.87
C ILE A 293 12.56 -33.63 -8.05
N LEU A 294 12.06 -34.67 -7.39
CA LEU A 294 10.87 -34.63 -6.54
C LEU A 294 11.10 -33.78 -5.27
N GLU A 295 12.30 -33.88 -4.68
CA GLU A 295 12.66 -33.05 -3.53
C GLU A 295 12.70 -31.55 -3.88
N PHE A 296 13.13 -31.20 -5.09
CA PHE A 296 13.15 -29.80 -5.56
C PHE A 296 11.75 -29.18 -5.62
N PHE A 297 10.73 -29.90 -6.08
CA PHE A 297 9.36 -29.40 -6.08
C PHE A 297 8.81 -29.17 -4.67
N SER A 298 9.35 -29.84 -3.67
CA SER A 298 8.99 -29.59 -2.28
C SER A 298 9.35 -28.19 -1.78
N ILE A 299 10.32 -27.48 -2.42
CA ILE A 299 10.69 -26.08 -2.10
C ILE A 299 9.53 -25.14 -2.38
N ILE A 300 8.69 -25.42 -3.39
CA ILE A 300 7.53 -24.57 -3.73
C ILE A 300 6.57 -24.46 -2.54
N ARG A 301 6.54 -25.45 -1.66
CA ARG A 301 5.69 -25.43 -0.44
C ARG A 301 6.03 -24.28 0.51
N ILE A 302 7.27 -23.74 0.45
CA ILE A 302 7.67 -22.56 1.22
C ILE A 302 6.82 -21.32 0.88
N MET A 303 6.23 -21.28 -0.32
CA MET A 303 5.31 -20.22 -0.72
C MET A 303 4.08 -20.10 0.20
N ARG A 304 3.78 -21.13 1.00
CA ARG A 304 2.72 -21.06 2.02
C ARG A 304 2.94 -19.97 3.06
N LEU A 305 4.22 -19.61 3.33
CA LEU A 305 4.54 -18.48 4.22
C LEU A 305 3.86 -17.18 3.78
N PHE A 306 3.75 -16.96 2.48
CA PHE A 306 3.11 -15.76 1.95
C PHE A 306 1.60 -15.70 2.23
N LYS A 307 0.94 -16.82 2.57
CA LYS A 307 -0.46 -16.81 3.05
C LYS A 307 -0.62 -15.96 4.31
N LEU A 308 0.42 -15.88 5.15
CA LEU A 308 0.41 -15.07 6.37
C LEU A 308 0.17 -13.58 6.09
N THR A 309 0.54 -13.09 4.89
CA THR A 309 0.36 -11.68 4.50
C THR A 309 -1.10 -11.26 4.50
N ARG A 310 -2.02 -12.18 4.24
CA ARG A 310 -3.46 -11.91 4.26
C ARG A 310 -3.98 -11.59 5.65
N HIS A 311 -3.46 -12.28 6.67
CA HIS A 311 -3.93 -12.18 8.05
C HIS A 311 -3.28 -11.05 8.84
N SER A 312 -2.29 -10.36 8.27
CA SER A 312 -1.55 -9.26 8.91
C SER A 312 -1.61 -7.98 8.08
N SER A 313 -2.27 -6.94 8.61
CA SER A 313 -2.28 -5.61 8.00
C SER A 313 -0.88 -5.00 7.91
N GLY A 314 -0.04 -5.23 8.93
CA GLY A 314 1.35 -4.78 8.93
C GLY A 314 2.18 -5.38 7.80
N LEU A 315 1.99 -6.67 7.48
CA LEU A 315 2.68 -7.31 6.34
C LEU A 315 2.21 -6.75 4.99
N LYS A 316 0.92 -6.43 4.84
CA LYS A 316 0.40 -5.77 3.63
C LYS A 316 1.08 -4.40 3.43
N ILE A 317 1.18 -3.60 4.49
CA ILE A 317 1.86 -2.29 4.47
C ILE A 317 3.35 -2.48 4.13
N LEU A 318 4.01 -3.46 4.74
CA LEU A 318 5.43 -3.74 4.48
C LEU A 318 5.69 -4.10 3.00
N ILE A 319 4.88 -4.98 2.42
CA ILE A 319 4.99 -5.33 0.99
C ILE A 319 4.75 -4.11 0.11
N GLN A 320 3.78 -3.27 0.45
CA GLN A 320 3.52 -2.04 -0.30
C GLN A 320 4.67 -1.06 -0.19
N THR A 321 5.31 -0.96 0.98
CA THR A 321 6.52 -0.15 1.16
C THR A 321 7.67 -0.63 0.27
N PHE A 322 7.92 -1.94 0.22
CA PHE A 322 8.92 -2.51 -0.68
C PHE A 322 8.60 -2.24 -2.15
N ARG A 323 7.33 -2.34 -2.53
CA ARG A 323 6.89 -2.03 -3.89
C ARG A 323 7.08 -0.55 -4.23
N ALA A 324 6.75 0.34 -3.32
CA ALA A 324 6.93 1.78 -3.49
C ALA A 324 8.42 2.16 -3.59
N SER A 325 9.28 1.47 -2.82
CA SER A 325 10.73 1.71 -2.80
C SER A 325 11.50 0.80 -3.79
N ALA A 326 10.81 0.18 -4.77
CA ALA A 326 11.44 -0.79 -5.67
C ALA A 326 12.55 -0.18 -6.53
N LYS A 327 12.43 1.09 -6.91
CA LYS A 327 13.43 1.81 -7.71
C LYS A 327 14.73 1.98 -6.92
N GLU A 328 14.62 2.42 -5.68
CA GLU A 328 15.75 2.64 -4.76
C GLU A 328 16.42 1.32 -4.41
N LEU A 329 15.62 0.27 -4.17
CA LEU A 329 16.13 -1.08 -3.93
C LEU A 329 16.86 -1.65 -5.14
N THR A 330 16.34 -1.46 -6.35
CA THR A 330 17.00 -1.90 -7.58
C THR A 330 18.32 -1.19 -7.78
N LEU A 331 18.35 0.12 -7.51
CA LEU A 331 19.60 0.91 -7.58
C LEU A 331 20.63 0.43 -6.57
N LEU A 332 20.20 0.16 -5.32
CA LEU A 332 21.07 -0.42 -4.28
C LEU A 332 21.67 -1.76 -4.73
N VAL A 333 20.82 -2.69 -5.22
CA VAL A 333 21.28 -4.00 -5.68
C VAL A 333 22.27 -3.85 -6.84
N PHE A 334 22.01 -2.95 -7.78
CA PHE A 334 22.92 -2.67 -8.89
C PHE A 334 24.31 -2.22 -8.41
N PHE A 335 24.38 -1.22 -7.53
CA PHE A 335 25.65 -0.74 -7.00
C PHE A 335 26.35 -1.77 -6.11
N LEU A 336 25.59 -2.55 -5.36
CA LEU A 336 26.12 -3.63 -4.55
C LEU A 336 26.78 -4.71 -5.44
N VAL A 337 26.10 -5.17 -6.48
CA VAL A 337 26.64 -6.17 -7.42
C VAL A 337 27.88 -5.62 -8.12
N LEU A 338 27.83 -4.38 -8.57
CA LEU A 338 29.00 -3.72 -9.20
C LEU A 338 30.18 -3.68 -8.24
N GLY A 339 29.95 -3.27 -6.99
CA GLY A 339 30.98 -3.23 -5.95
C GLY A 339 31.57 -4.60 -5.64
N ILE A 340 30.70 -5.63 -5.54
CA ILE A 340 31.12 -7.01 -5.32
C ILE A 340 32.09 -7.48 -6.43
N VAL A 341 31.75 -7.22 -7.70
CA VAL A 341 32.61 -7.62 -8.83
C VAL A 341 33.94 -6.88 -8.81
N ILE A 342 33.94 -5.58 -8.52
CA ILE A 342 35.15 -4.76 -8.42
C ILE A 342 36.07 -5.26 -7.29
N PHE A 343 35.55 -5.40 -6.08
CA PHE A 343 36.34 -5.80 -4.92
C PHE A 343 36.79 -7.24 -4.98
N ALA A 344 35.98 -8.15 -5.55
CA ALA A 344 36.40 -9.53 -5.82
C ALA A 344 37.58 -9.62 -6.78
N SER A 345 37.57 -8.80 -7.82
CA SER A 345 38.68 -8.72 -8.77
C SER A 345 39.92 -8.11 -8.13
N LEU A 346 39.75 -7.03 -7.39
CA LEU A 346 40.86 -6.34 -6.70
C LEU A 346 41.56 -7.26 -5.70
N VAL A 347 40.78 -7.96 -4.84
CA VAL A 347 41.38 -8.87 -3.85
C VAL A 347 42.05 -10.07 -4.50
N TYR A 348 41.50 -10.61 -5.58
CA TYR A 348 42.11 -11.70 -6.34
C TYR A 348 43.50 -11.31 -6.86
N TYR A 349 43.64 -10.13 -7.48
CA TYR A 349 44.92 -9.67 -7.97
C TYR A 349 45.85 -9.24 -6.84
N ALA A 350 45.33 -8.61 -5.78
CA ALA A 350 46.13 -8.19 -4.62
C ALA A 350 46.79 -9.39 -3.91
N GLU A 351 46.06 -10.48 -3.71
CA GLU A 351 46.57 -11.70 -3.08
C GLU A 351 47.56 -12.48 -3.95
N ARG A 352 47.60 -12.21 -5.26
CA ARG A 352 48.56 -12.83 -6.20
C ARG A 352 49.90 -12.09 -6.26
N ILE A 353 49.99 -10.83 -5.79
CA ILE A 353 51.25 -10.05 -5.82
C ILE A 353 52.28 -10.69 -4.91
N GLN A 354 51.90 -11.23 -3.76
CA GLN A 354 52.80 -11.94 -2.85
C GLN A 354 52.50 -13.44 -2.88
N THR A 355 53.55 -14.24 -3.06
CA THR A 355 53.42 -15.69 -3.01
C THR A 355 53.03 -16.15 -1.61
N ASN A 356 51.78 -16.53 -1.44
CA ASN A 356 51.27 -17.05 -0.18
C ASN A 356 50.74 -18.49 -0.41
N PRO A 357 51.31 -19.51 0.26
CA PRO A 357 50.86 -20.90 0.14
C PRO A 357 49.45 -21.14 0.69
N HIS A 358 48.96 -20.20 1.51
CA HIS A 358 47.61 -20.27 2.14
C HIS A 358 46.66 -19.23 1.52
N ASN A 359 46.74 -18.99 0.21
CA ASN A 359 45.85 -18.08 -0.49
C ASN A 359 44.51 -18.74 -0.71
N ASP A 360 43.46 -18.15 -0.13
CA ASP A 360 42.08 -18.62 -0.27
C ASP A 360 41.40 -18.11 -1.58
N PHE A 361 41.99 -17.08 -2.24
CA PHE A 361 41.45 -16.42 -3.42
C PHE A 361 41.98 -17.03 -4.72
N ASN A 362 41.64 -18.31 -4.97
CA ASN A 362 42.14 -19.04 -6.16
C ASN A 362 41.44 -18.63 -7.46
N SER A 363 40.27 -17.97 -7.37
CA SER A 363 39.49 -17.51 -8.52
C SER A 363 38.63 -16.29 -8.17
N ILE A 364 38.29 -15.48 -9.19
CA ILE A 364 37.37 -14.34 -9.01
C ILE A 364 36.00 -14.79 -8.48
N PRO A 365 35.37 -15.91 -8.95
CA PRO A 365 34.11 -16.40 -8.37
C PRO A 365 34.16 -16.66 -6.85
N LEU A 366 35.26 -17.16 -6.31
CA LEU A 366 35.46 -17.27 -4.86
C LEU A 366 35.58 -15.90 -4.19
N GLY A 367 36.26 -14.97 -4.86
CA GLY A 367 36.32 -13.57 -4.42
C GLY A 367 34.95 -12.90 -4.37
N LEU A 368 33.99 -13.24 -5.27
CA LEU A 368 32.62 -12.73 -5.24
C LEU A 368 31.90 -13.11 -3.93
N TRP A 369 32.06 -14.36 -3.50
CA TRP A 369 31.50 -14.82 -2.22
C TRP A 369 32.04 -13.98 -1.06
N TRP A 370 33.38 -13.84 -0.98
CA TRP A 370 34.00 -13.06 0.08
C TRP A 370 33.57 -11.58 0.04
N ALA A 371 33.55 -10.95 -1.13
CA ALA A 371 33.14 -9.56 -1.30
C ALA A 371 31.68 -9.35 -0.91
N LEU A 372 30.78 -10.28 -1.29
CA LEU A 372 29.39 -10.26 -0.87
C LEU A 372 29.27 -10.30 0.66
N VAL A 373 29.91 -11.28 1.29
CA VAL A 373 29.86 -11.48 2.75
C VAL A 373 30.46 -10.28 3.51
N THR A 374 31.49 -9.66 2.96
CA THR A 374 32.16 -8.48 3.56
C THR A 374 31.32 -7.22 3.38
N MET A 375 30.84 -6.92 2.15
CA MET A 375 30.05 -5.73 1.86
C MET A 375 28.69 -5.74 2.56
N THR A 376 28.07 -6.92 2.72
CA THR A 376 26.82 -7.06 3.47
C THR A 376 27.00 -7.10 4.99
N THR A 377 28.23 -6.95 5.47
CA THR A 377 28.62 -6.96 6.90
C THR A 377 28.35 -8.28 7.63
N VAL A 378 28.15 -9.40 6.91
CA VAL A 378 27.92 -10.74 7.50
C VAL A 378 29.20 -11.28 8.14
N GLY A 379 30.33 -11.29 7.40
CA GLY A 379 31.65 -11.63 7.89
C GLY A 379 31.81 -13.04 8.46
N TYR A 380 31.52 -14.09 7.67
CA TYR A 380 31.67 -15.49 8.15
C TYR A 380 33.08 -15.84 8.62
N GLY A 381 34.11 -15.18 8.08
CA GLY A 381 35.50 -15.45 8.46
C GLY A 381 36.08 -16.72 7.83
N ASP A 382 35.39 -17.36 6.89
CA ASP A 382 35.84 -18.52 6.12
C ASP A 382 36.97 -18.17 5.13
N MET A 383 36.96 -16.95 4.62
CA MET A 383 37.99 -16.39 3.73
C MET A 383 38.36 -14.99 4.19
N ALA A 384 39.66 -14.68 4.19
CA ALA A 384 40.17 -13.35 4.51
C ALA A 384 41.49 -13.07 3.75
N PRO A 385 41.72 -11.83 3.29
CA PRO A 385 42.99 -11.46 2.68
C PRO A 385 44.10 -11.53 3.71
N LYS A 386 45.26 -12.08 3.30
CA LYS A 386 46.42 -12.32 4.17
C LYS A 386 47.61 -11.44 3.82
N THR A 387 47.61 -10.81 2.64
CA THR A 387 48.65 -9.89 2.21
C THR A 387 48.28 -8.45 2.65
N TYR A 388 49.29 -7.61 2.87
CA TYR A 388 49.07 -6.19 3.23
C TYR A 388 48.23 -5.44 2.20
N VAL A 389 48.43 -5.71 0.91
CA VAL A 389 47.66 -5.09 -0.18
C VAL A 389 46.25 -5.62 -0.17
N GLY A 390 46.03 -6.94 0.03
CA GLY A 390 44.74 -7.54 0.17
C GLY A 390 43.95 -7.02 1.39
N MET A 391 44.62 -6.83 2.52
CA MET A 391 44.01 -6.24 3.73
C MET A 391 43.57 -4.79 3.48
N PHE A 392 44.34 -4.00 2.74
CA PHE A 392 43.98 -2.64 2.36
C PHE A 392 42.71 -2.66 1.46
N VAL A 393 42.67 -3.54 0.47
CA VAL A 393 41.46 -3.74 -0.38
C VAL A 393 40.30 -4.16 0.46
N GLY A 394 40.51 -5.05 1.44
CA GLY A 394 39.48 -5.51 2.38
C GLY A 394 38.87 -4.38 3.23
N ALA A 395 39.73 -3.48 3.71
CA ALA A 395 39.28 -2.31 4.47
C ALA A 395 38.43 -1.36 3.61
N LEU A 396 38.84 -1.11 2.36
CA LEU A 396 38.02 -0.32 1.42
C LEU A 396 36.70 -1.00 1.08
N CYS A 397 36.70 -2.32 0.90
CA CYS A 397 35.51 -3.13 0.63
C CYS A 397 34.50 -3.00 1.79
N ALA A 398 34.97 -3.12 3.04
CA ALA A 398 34.12 -3.01 4.22
C ALA A 398 33.48 -1.59 4.33
N LEU A 399 34.26 -0.54 4.14
CA LEU A 399 33.78 0.85 4.16
C LEU A 399 32.76 1.10 3.02
N ALA A 400 33.07 0.67 1.80
CA ALA A 400 32.17 0.80 0.66
C ALA A 400 30.85 0.04 0.89
N GLY A 401 30.89 -1.15 1.47
CA GLY A 401 29.71 -1.95 1.80
C GLY A 401 28.78 -1.24 2.78
N VAL A 402 29.30 -0.72 3.87
CA VAL A 402 28.51 0.04 4.87
C VAL A 402 27.86 1.27 4.24
N LEU A 403 28.61 2.03 3.43
CA LEU A 403 28.09 3.24 2.77
C LEU A 403 27.00 2.90 1.76
N THR A 404 27.20 1.84 0.96
CA THR A 404 26.22 1.40 -0.05
C THR A 404 24.89 1.02 0.57
N ILE A 405 24.88 0.34 1.73
CA ILE A 405 23.67 -0.06 2.42
C ILE A 405 23.04 1.11 3.18
N ALA A 406 23.86 1.98 3.79
CA ALA A 406 23.35 3.07 4.64
C ALA A 406 22.57 4.14 3.85
N LEU A 407 22.88 4.37 2.57
CA LEU A 407 22.24 5.43 1.78
C LEU A 407 20.75 5.21 1.50
N PRO A 408 20.26 4.03 1.05
CA PRO A 408 18.85 3.84 0.74
C PRO A 408 17.94 3.55 1.96
N VAL A 409 18.52 3.15 3.10
CA VAL A 409 17.74 2.79 4.30
C VAL A 409 16.82 3.93 4.77
N PRO A 410 17.26 5.21 4.86
CA PRO A 410 16.39 6.30 5.28
C PRO A 410 15.16 6.48 4.38
N VAL A 411 15.28 6.26 3.07
CA VAL A 411 14.17 6.38 2.12
C VAL A 411 13.14 5.28 2.37
N ILE A 412 13.57 4.03 2.57
CA ILE A 412 12.68 2.90 2.86
C ILE A 412 11.95 3.12 4.19
N VAL A 413 12.68 3.57 5.22
CA VAL A 413 12.10 3.86 6.54
C VAL A 413 11.10 5.02 6.45
N SER A 414 11.40 6.07 5.69
CA SER A 414 10.49 7.20 5.46
C SER A 414 9.20 6.76 4.78
N ASN A 415 9.29 5.95 3.70
CA ASN A 415 8.13 5.40 3.01
C ASN A 415 7.28 4.52 3.94
N PHE A 416 7.92 3.65 4.74
CA PHE A 416 7.21 2.83 5.71
C PHE A 416 6.48 3.68 6.77
N ALA A 417 7.17 4.66 7.35
CA ALA A 417 6.62 5.57 8.34
C ALA A 417 5.43 6.36 7.77
N MET A 418 5.51 6.81 6.53
CA MET A 418 4.44 7.50 5.82
C MET A 418 3.20 6.59 5.70
N TYR A 419 3.33 5.39 5.12
CA TYR A 419 2.20 4.46 4.98
C TYR A 419 1.59 4.07 6.33
N TYR A 420 2.43 3.81 7.32
CA TYR A 420 1.99 3.41 8.66
C TYR A 420 1.24 4.53 9.38
N SER A 421 1.77 5.77 9.35
CA SER A 421 1.14 6.93 9.98
C SER A 421 -0.20 7.28 9.33
N HIS A 422 -0.29 7.21 8.00
CA HIS A 422 -1.56 7.44 7.28
C HIS A 422 -2.61 6.38 7.61
N THR A 423 -2.21 5.10 7.72
CA THR A 423 -3.12 4.03 8.14
C THR A 423 -3.66 4.28 9.55
N GLN A 424 -2.81 4.69 10.49
CA GLN A 424 -3.24 5.04 11.85
C GLN A 424 -4.14 6.28 11.90
N ALA A 425 -3.79 7.31 11.14
CA ALA A 425 -4.60 8.54 11.07
C ALA A 425 -5.99 8.23 10.49
N ARG A 426 -6.07 7.41 9.44
CA ARG A 426 -7.32 6.97 8.83
C ARG A 426 -8.21 6.21 9.80
N ALA A 427 -7.64 5.32 10.61
CA ALA A 427 -8.40 4.57 11.63
C ALA A 427 -9.04 5.48 12.70
N LYS A 428 -8.51 6.69 12.91
CA LYS A 428 -9.01 7.66 13.88
C LYS A 428 -10.00 8.68 13.31
N LEU A 429 -10.09 8.82 11.98
CA LEU A 429 -10.94 9.80 11.33
C LEU A 429 -12.41 9.31 11.28
N PRO A 430 -13.38 10.16 11.61
CA PRO A 430 -14.80 9.82 11.47
C PRO A 430 -15.16 9.68 9.98
N LYS A 431 -15.68 8.52 9.58
CA LYS A 431 -16.03 8.22 8.18
C LYS A 431 -17.24 9.00 7.67
N LYS A 432 -18.17 9.39 8.55
CA LYS A 432 -19.35 10.16 8.17
C LYS A 432 -19.12 11.65 8.44
N ARG A 433 -18.86 12.42 7.38
CA ARG A 433 -18.88 13.89 7.45
C ARG A 433 -20.31 14.38 7.33
N ARG A 434 -20.67 15.41 8.10
CA ARG A 434 -21.95 16.12 7.92
C ARG A 434 -21.96 16.73 6.51
N ARG A 435 -22.97 16.40 5.70
CA ARG A 435 -23.15 17.05 4.40
C ARG A 435 -23.55 18.49 4.65
N VAL A 436 -22.82 19.42 4.08
CA VAL A 436 -23.24 20.80 3.97
C VAL A 436 -24.33 20.84 2.89
N VAL A 437 -25.50 21.30 3.23
CA VAL A 437 -26.59 21.50 2.27
C VAL A 437 -26.19 22.68 1.40
N ASN A 438 -26.02 22.43 0.09
CA ASN A 438 -25.86 23.50 -0.88
C ASN A 438 -27.17 24.27 -0.96
N VAL A 439 -27.24 25.43 -0.30
CA VAL A 439 -28.32 26.39 -0.49
C VAL A 439 -28.03 27.10 -1.81
N GLU A 440 -28.81 26.78 -2.83
CA GLU A 440 -28.76 27.59 -4.05
C GLU A 440 -29.11 29.07 -3.69
N PRO A 441 -28.31 30.03 -4.11
CA PRO A 441 -28.63 31.45 -3.86
C PRO A 441 -29.98 31.72 -4.58
N THR A 442 -30.99 32.02 -3.77
CA THR A 442 -32.30 32.44 -4.29
C THR A 442 -32.10 33.64 -5.22
N SER A 443 -32.27 33.40 -6.50
CA SER A 443 -32.36 34.47 -7.49
C SER A 443 -33.47 35.42 -7.06
N ARG A 444 -33.12 36.64 -6.68
CA ARG A 444 -34.08 37.71 -6.45
C ARG A 444 -34.89 37.90 -7.74
N CYS A 445 -36.14 37.48 -7.74
CA CYS A 445 -37.09 37.91 -8.74
C CYS A 445 -37.38 39.42 -8.57
N PRO A 446 -37.25 40.25 -9.59
CA PRO A 446 -37.71 41.66 -9.53
C PRO A 446 -39.24 41.69 -9.55
N GLY A 447 -39.80 42.37 -8.58
CA GLY A 447 -41.08 42.91 -8.38
C GLY A 447 -42.25 42.59 -9.32
N GLY A 448 -43.26 41.93 -8.73
CA GLY A 448 -44.60 41.83 -9.30
C GLY A 448 -45.64 42.11 -8.21
N THR A 449 -46.42 43.13 -8.46
CA THR A 449 -47.47 43.72 -7.63
C THR A 449 -48.58 42.78 -7.19
N ARG A 450 -49.01 42.94 -5.95
CA ARG A 450 -50.35 42.75 -5.30
C ARG A 450 -51.41 41.90 -6.01
N GLY A 451 -51.90 40.93 -5.21
CA GLY A 451 -53.24 40.35 -5.37
C GLY A 451 -53.56 39.47 -4.13
N ALA A 452 -54.49 40.02 -3.30
CA ALA A 452 -55.01 39.36 -2.09
C ALA A 452 -56.00 38.26 -2.47
N SER A 453 -56.01 37.15 -1.75
CA SER A 453 -57.14 36.49 -1.08
C SER A 453 -56.86 35.05 -0.73
N GLY A 454 -56.83 34.69 0.50
CA GLY A 454 -57.67 33.85 1.30
C GLY A 454 -57.70 32.38 0.97
N ALA A 455 -57.19 31.53 1.89
CA ALA A 455 -57.96 30.43 2.51
C ALA A 455 -57.07 29.63 3.49
N HIS A 456 -57.56 29.52 4.67
CA HIS A 456 -57.04 28.70 5.77
C HIS A 456 -57.21 27.21 5.53
N GLY A 457 -56.19 26.42 5.86
CA GLY A 457 -56.29 24.99 6.13
C GLY A 457 -55.24 24.56 7.15
N PRO A 458 -55.58 23.81 8.20
CA PRO A 458 -54.72 23.57 9.34
C PRO A 458 -53.71 22.44 9.07
N TRP A 459 -52.46 22.70 9.31
CA TRP A 459 -51.39 21.70 9.37
C TRP A 459 -51.34 21.05 10.74
N ASN A 460 -51.67 19.75 10.83
CA ASN A 460 -51.39 18.90 11.99
C ASN A 460 -49.94 18.42 11.93
N GLY A 461 -49.09 18.95 12.80
CA GLY A 461 -47.73 18.46 13.04
C GLY A 461 -47.74 17.27 14.01
N PRO A 462 -46.86 16.29 13.86
CA PRO A 462 -46.69 15.26 14.88
C PRO A 462 -45.78 15.72 16.02
N ALA A 463 -46.10 15.24 17.21
CA ALA A 463 -45.63 15.60 18.51
C ALA A 463 -44.14 15.45 18.75
N SER A 464 -43.59 16.40 19.47
CA SER A 464 -42.28 16.45 20.10
C SER A 464 -42.08 15.35 21.14
N GLY A 465 -41.18 14.42 20.88
CA GLY A 465 -40.60 13.54 21.89
C GLY A 465 -39.35 14.21 22.48
N GLN A 466 -39.38 14.52 23.75
CA GLN A 466 -38.24 15.00 24.53
C GLN A 466 -37.20 13.87 24.71
N PRO A 467 -35.91 14.13 24.60
CA PRO A 467 -34.88 13.21 25.08
C PRO A 467 -34.66 13.39 26.59
N LYS A 468 -34.69 12.28 27.31
CA LYS A 468 -34.31 12.18 28.71
C LYS A 468 -32.84 12.49 28.92
N ASP A 469 -32.58 13.36 29.87
CA ASP A 469 -31.29 13.66 30.49
C ASP A 469 -30.82 12.44 31.30
N GLU A 470 -29.82 11.73 30.86
CA GLU A 470 -29.02 10.84 31.68
C GLU A 470 -27.66 11.50 31.92
N ARG A 471 -27.51 12.08 33.09
CA ARG A 471 -26.24 12.49 33.68
C ARG A 471 -25.45 11.25 34.06
N ASP A 472 -24.42 10.95 33.34
CA ASP A 472 -23.39 10.00 33.79
C ASP A 472 -22.13 10.76 34.19
N LYS A 473 -21.72 10.48 35.43
CA LYS A 473 -20.54 11.02 36.09
C LYS A 473 -19.33 10.27 35.56
N SER A 474 -18.39 10.94 34.93
CA SER A 474 -17.05 10.41 34.70
C SER A 474 -15.99 11.31 35.33
N GLU A 475 -15.28 10.77 36.30
CA GLU A 475 -14.07 11.30 36.94
C GLU A 475 -12.95 11.56 35.94
N PRO A 476 -12.06 12.54 36.19
CA PRO A 476 -10.92 12.81 35.31
C PRO A 476 -9.77 11.80 35.54
N PRO A 477 -9.02 11.38 34.50
CA PRO A 477 -7.88 10.50 34.68
C PRO A 477 -6.67 11.25 35.27
N GLN A 478 -6.09 10.61 36.26
CA GLN A 478 -4.84 11.01 36.94
C GLN A 478 -3.66 10.94 35.97
N GLY A 479 -2.79 11.95 36.03
CA GLY A 479 -1.57 12.01 35.26
C GLY A 479 -0.55 10.95 35.68
N HIS A 480 0.05 10.30 34.72
CA HIS A 480 1.30 9.55 34.90
C HIS A 480 2.47 10.35 34.31
N ASN A 481 3.33 10.81 35.23
CA ASN A 481 4.69 11.27 34.95
C ASN A 481 5.55 10.10 34.45
N TRP A 482 6.23 10.31 33.35
CA TRP A 482 7.40 9.53 32.97
C TRP A 482 8.65 10.42 33.00
N THR A 483 9.55 10.09 33.89
CA THR A 483 10.98 10.47 33.85
C THR A 483 11.70 9.60 32.83
#